data_78c203d384e96c17df577c9d14339dde
#
_entry.id   78c203d384e96c17df577c9d14339dde
#
_cell.length_a   1.000
_cell.length_b   1.000
_cell.length_c   1.000
_cell.angle_alpha   90.00
_cell.angle_beta   90.00
_cell.angle_gamma   90.00
#
_symmetry.space_group_name_H-M   'P 1'
#
loop_
_entity.id
_entity.type
_entity.pdbx_description
1 polymer ?
#
loop_
_entity_poly.entity_id
_entity_poly.type
_entity_poly.pdbx_seq_one_letter_code
_entity_poly.pdbx_strand_id
1 'polypeptide(L)'
;NQIKALQKKFRHILLFDAHSIRKSVPSIQSQPFPDLILGDNQLKSARSEIIEVVWNEINNSNYTSSHNVPFQGGFITRSFGNPNRNIHALQLEMTKINYMDDSETEYHSGRAAEMRKVLKSIFRKLIVTLEQLNKKE
;
A
#
# COMPACT_ATOMS: atom_id res chain seq x y z
N ASN A 1 -13.20 -10.52 15.94
CA ASN A 1 -12.18 -10.30 14.91
C ASN A 1 -12.84 -9.59 13.72
N GLN A 2 -12.35 -8.40 13.36
CA GLN A 2 -12.92 -7.53 12.31
C GLN A 2 -12.94 -8.23 10.93
N ILE A 3 -11.90 -8.97 10.57
CA ILE A 3 -11.84 -9.72 9.31
C ILE A 3 -13.03 -10.69 9.19
N LYS A 4 -13.28 -11.48 10.23
CA LYS A 4 -14.43 -12.42 10.25
C LYS A 4 -15.78 -11.69 10.15
N ALA A 5 -15.90 -10.51 10.74
CA ALA A 5 -17.11 -9.70 10.65
C ALA A 5 -17.32 -9.17 9.22
N LEU A 6 -16.25 -8.72 8.56
CA LEU A 6 -16.31 -8.26 7.16
C LEU A 6 -16.62 -9.42 6.20
N GLN A 7 -16.04 -10.61 6.41
CA GLN A 7 -16.29 -11.80 5.58
C GLN A 7 -17.75 -12.26 5.60
N LYS A 8 -18.53 -11.89 6.64
CA LYS A 8 -19.98 -12.14 6.68
C LYS A 8 -20.79 -11.23 5.75
N LYS A 9 -20.21 -10.10 5.36
CA LYS A 9 -20.88 -9.07 4.57
C LYS A 9 -20.34 -8.97 3.14
N PHE A 10 -19.05 -9.24 2.97
CA PHE A 10 -18.32 -9.08 1.70
C PHE A 10 -17.54 -10.34 1.39
N ARG A 11 -17.56 -10.75 0.15
CA ARG A 11 -16.79 -11.91 -0.32
C ARG A 11 -15.31 -11.60 -0.41
N HIS A 12 -14.95 -10.44 -0.99
CA HIS A 12 -13.59 -9.95 -1.07
C HIS A 12 -13.36 -8.82 -0.08
N ILE A 13 -12.30 -8.92 0.68
CA ILE A 13 -11.86 -7.89 1.63
C ILE A 13 -10.39 -7.58 1.41
N LEU A 14 -10.00 -6.35 1.66
CA LEU A 14 -8.62 -5.89 1.59
C LEU A 14 -8.18 -5.26 2.91
N LEU A 15 -7.04 -5.71 3.42
CA LEU A 15 -6.27 -5.01 4.45
C LEU A 15 -5.23 -4.16 3.75
N PHE A 16 -5.30 -2.87 3.97
CA PHE A 16 -4.29 -1.94 3.48
C PHE A 16 -3.45 -1.47 4.67
N ASP A 17 -2.20 -1.93 4.72
CA ASP A 17 -1.27 -1.67 5.82
C ASP A 17 -0.40 -0.47 5.44
N ALA A 18 -0.72 0.70 6.01
CA ALA A 18 -0.04 1.96 5.72
C ALA A 18 1.12 2.19 6.68
N HIS A 19 2.33 2.22 6.15
CA HIS A 19 3.57 2.44 6.88
C HIS A 19 4.29 3.71 6.43
N SER A 20 5.20 4.19 7.24
CA SER A 20 6.14 5.23 6.84
C SER A 20 7.52 5.03 7.46
N ILE A 21 8.55 5.42 6.70
CA ILE A 21 9.95 5.29 7.08
C ILE A 21 10.70 6.59 6.76
N ARG A 22 11.82 6.85 7.42
CA ARG A 22 12.72 7.94 7.03
C ARG A 22 13.28 7.70 5.63
N LYS A 23 13.53 8.79 4.89
CA LYS A 23 14.10 8.72 3.52
C LYS A 23 15.41 7.95 3.48
N SER A 24 16.21 8.05 4.53
CA SER A 24 17.50 7.35 4.64
C SER A 24 17.61 6.66 5.99
N VAL A 25 17.90 5.37 5.97
CA VAL A 25 18.18 4.55 7.16
C VAL A 25 19.38 3.67 6.84
N PRO A 26 20.61 4.14 7.14
CA PRO A 26 21.87 3.46 6.77
C PRO A 26 22.01 2.04 7.31
N SER A 27 21.35 1.74 8.43
CA SER A 27 21.34 0.37 9.00
C SER A 27 20.53 -0.63 8.18
N ILE A 28 19.68 -0.18 7.24
CA ILE A 28 18.89 -1.04 6.35
C ILE A 28 19.54 -1.10 4.97
N GLN A 29 19.83 0.06 4.38
CA GLN A 29 20.54 0.15 3.11
C GLN A 29 21.29 1.49 2.98
N SER A 30 22.35 1.51 2.18
CA SER A 30 23.18 2.71 1.97
C SER A 30 22.50 3.80 1.14
N GLN A 31 21.66 3.42 0.20
CA GLN A 31 20.95 4.37 -0.67
C GLN A 31 19.63 4.82 -0.03
N PRO A 32 19.18 6.07 -0.30
CA PRO A 32 17.85 6.51 0.10
C PRO A 32 16.76 5.60 -0.46
N PHE A 33 15.66 5.44 0.30
CA PHE A 33 14.50 4.70 -0.17
C PHE A 33 13.75 5.45 -1.28
N PRO A 34 13.07 4.72 -2.21
CA PRO A 34 12.05 5.32 -3.05
C PRO A 34 10.94 5.98 -2.21
N ASP A 35 10.20 6.90 -2.80
CA ASP A 35 9.13 7.61 -2.08
C ASP A 35 7.99 6.68 -1.64
N LEU A 36 7.64 5.71 -2.50
CA LEU A 36 6.59 4.74 -2.28
C LEU A 36 7.09 3.32 -2.57
N ILE A 37 6.85 2.40 -1.66
CA ILE A 37 7.23 0.98 -1.82
C ILE A 37 5.99 0.14 -1.59
N LEU A 38 5.52 -0.56 -2.64
CA LEU A 38 4.44 -1.52 -2.55
C LEU A 38 4.99 -2.88 -2.15
N GLY A 39 4.44 -3.46 -1.07
CA GLY A 39 4.72 -4.82 -0.61
C GLY A 39 3.46 -5.68 -0.68
N ASP A 40 3.54 -6.80 -1.39
CA ASP A 40 2.45 -7.76 -1.57
C ASP A 40 2.90 -9.21 -1.37
N ASN A 41 4.00 -9.40 -0.65
CA ASN A 41 4.59 -10.71 -0.40
C ASN A 41 4.91 -11.47 -1.70
N GLN A 42 5.51 -10.77 -2.66
CA GLN A 42 5.86 -11.33 -3.98
C GLN A 42 4.65 -11.93 -4.71
N LEU A 43 3.60 -11.15 -4.88
CA LEU A 43 2.34 -11.50 -5.55
C LEU A 43 1.52 -12.59 -4.82
N LYS A 44 1.78 -12.82 -3.52
CA LYS A 44 1.13 -13.90 -2.76
C LYS A 44 0.02 -13.43 -1.82
N SER A 45 -0.02 -12.13 -1.50
CA SER A 45 -0.94 -11.62 -0.47
C SER A 45 -2.21 -10.99 -1.01
N ALA A 46 -2.31 -10.77 -2.32
CA ALA A 46 -3.49 -10.22 -2.97
C ALA A 46 -3.65 -10.76 -4.39
N ARG A 47 -4.84 -10.62 -4.98
CA ARG A 47 -5.07 -10.91 -6.42
C ARG A 47 -4.36 -9.86 -7.28
N SER A 48 -3.97 -10.27 -8.48
CA SER A 48 -3.25 -9.41 -9.46
C SER A 48 -4.02 -8.13 -9.76
N GLU A 49 -5.33 -8.20 -9.93
CA GLU A 49 -6.16 -7.03 -10.24
C GLU A 49 -6.08 -5.95 -9.15
N ILE A 50 -5.97 -6.35 -7.89
CA ILE A 50 -5.82 -5.44 -6.75
C ILE A 50 -4.41 -4.85 -6.70
N ILE A 51 -3.39 -5.68 -6.92
CA ILE A 51 -1.98 -5.26 -6.95
C ILE A 51 -1.75 -4.26 -8.08
N GLU A 52 -2.22 -4.58 -9.28
CA GLU A 52 -2.06 -3.76 -10.49
C GLU A 52 -2.66 -2.36 -10.32
N VAL A 53 -3.81 -2.26 -9.69
CA VAL A 53 -4.45 -0.96 -9.39
C VAL A 53 -3.51 -0.07 -8.58
N VAL A 54 -2.95 -0.58 -7.49
CA VAL A 54 -2.05 0.21 -6.64
C VAL A 54 -0.75 0.50 -7.35
N TRP A 55 -0.15 -0.53 -7.99
CA TRP A 55 1.11 -0.38 -8.70
C TRP A 55 1.02 0.67 -9.81
N ASN A 56 -0.03 0.62 -10.62
CA ASN A 56 -0.22 1.60 -11.70
C ASN A 56 -0.38 3.03 -11.16
N GLU A 57 -1.11 3.22 -10.05
CA GLU A 57 -1.28 4.54 -9.46
C GLU A 57 0.03 5.13 -8.93
N ILE A 58 0.81 4.36 -8.19
CA ILE A 58 2.07 4.86 -7.63
C ILE A 58 3.14 5.02 -8.71
N ASN A 59 3.22 4.09 -9.67
CA ASN A 59 4.21 4.13 -10.74
C ASN A 59 3.96 5.24 -11.77
N ASN A 60 2.72 5.66 -11.95
CA ASN A 60 2.35 6.78 -12.82
C ASN A 60 2.27 8.12 -12.07
N SER A 61 2.55 8.13 -10.76
CA SER A 61 2.62 9.36 -9.97
C SER A 61 3.97 10.08 -10.17
N ASN A 62 4.08 11.28 -9.61
CA ASN A 62 5.35 12.03 -9.60
C ASN A 62 6.35 11.53 -8.54
N TYR A 63 6.02 10.48 -7.81
CA TYR A 63 6.86 9.89 -6.77
C TYR A 63 7.70 8.75 -7.32
N THR A 64 8.93 8.63 -6.82
CA THR A 64 9.74 7.44 -7.09
C THR A 64 9.14 6.22 -6.40
N SER A 65 9.13 5.07 -7.07
CA SER A 65 8.45 3.88 -6.56
C SER A 65 9.25 2.61 -6.77
N SER A 66 8.99 1.61 -5.92
CA SER A 66 9.47 0.23 -6.10
C SER A 66 8.43 -0.78 -5.63
N HIS A 67 8.57 -2.01 -6.10
CA HIS A 67 7.66 -3.10 -5.83
C HIS A 67 8.40 -4.26 -5.17
N ASN A 68 8.02 -4.60 -3.94
CA ASN A 68 8.63 -5.63 -3.11
C ASN A 68 10.14 -5.44 -2.80
N VAL A 69 10.69 -4.26 -3.03
CA VAL A 69 12.12 -3.97 -2.80
C VAL A 69 12.27 -2.60 -2.13
N PRO A 70 12.94 -2.53 -0.99
CA PRO A 70 13.50 -3.61 -0.18
C PRO A 70 12.45 -4.30 0.72
N PHE A 71 11.22 -3.79 0.80
CA PHE A 71 10.16 -4.29 1.67
C PHE A 71 9.09 -5.04 0.90
N GLN A 72 8.92 -6.31 1.23
CA GLN A 72 7.96 -7.21 0.58
C GLN A 72 6.59 -7.25 1.27
N GLY A 73 6.42 -6.51 2.33
CA GLY A 73 5.29 -6.58 3.23
C GLY A 73 5.66 -7.18 4.58
N GLY A 74 5.13 -6.58 5.65
CA GLY A 74 5.37 -6.97 7.03
C GLY A 74 4.52 -8.15 7.50
N PHE A 75 4.41 -8.29 8.81
CA PHE A 75 3.66 -9.38 9.45
C PHE A 75 2.19 -9.41 9.00
N ILE A 76 1.51 -8.26 8.96
CA ILE A 76 0.09 -8.17 8.56
C ILE A 76 -0.10 -8.69 7.14
N THR A 77 0.68 -8.20 6.18
CA THR A 77 0.61 -8.61 4.78
C THR A 77 0.82 -10.10 4.60
N ARG A 78 1.86 -10.65 5.24
CA ARG A 78 2.20 -12.08 5.12
C ARG A 78 1.26 -13.01 5.86
N SER A 79 0.73 -12.59 7.01
CA SER A 79 -0.08 -13.46 7.87
C SER A 79 -1.55 -13.45 7.51
N PHE A 80 -2.07 -12.35 7.00
CA PHE A 80 -3.50 -12.21 6.71
C PHE A 80 -3.83 -12.29 5.22
N GLY A 81 -2.90 -11.92 4.33
CA GLY A 81 -3.11 -12.04 2.89
C GLY A 81 -3.27 -13.49 2.47
N ASN A 82 -4.46 -13.84 1.99
CA ASN A 82 -4.81 -15.17 1.48
C ASN A 82 -5.83 -15.01 0.35
N PRO A 83 -5.36 -14.74 -0.89
CA PRO A 83 -6.25 -14.52 -2.04
C PRO A 83 -7.16 -15.72 -2.35
N ASN A 84 -6.74 -16.95 -2.03
CA ASN A 84 -7.56 -18.15 -2.20
C ASN A 84 -8.80 -18.16 -1.27
N ARG A 85 -8.77 -17.39 -0.20
CA ARG A 85 -9.90 -17.16 0.70
C ARG A 85 -10.53 -15.78 0.55
N ASN A 86 -10.20 -15.08 -0.54
CA ASN A 86 -10.66 -13.72 -0.85
C ASN A 86 -10.30 -12.67 0.24
N ILE A 87 -9.23 -12.94 0.98
CA ILE A 87 -8.63 -12.00 1.93
C ILE A 87 -7.35 -11.46 1.29
N HIS A 88 -7.34 -10.19 0.96
CA HIS A 88 -6.21 -9.54 0.33
C HIS A 88 -5.49 -8.65 1.35
N ALA A 89 -4.17 -8.54 1.23
CA ALA A 89 -3.39 -7.64 2.06
C ALA A 89 -2.29 -6.99 1.22
N LEU A 90 -2.16 -5.67 1.35
CA LEU A 90 -1.11 -4.88 0.73
C LEU A 90 -0.47 -3.98 1.78
N GLN A 91 0.84 -3.80 1.72
CA GLN A 91 1.55 -2.78 2.47
C GLN A 91 1.99 -1.67 1.53
N LEU A 92 1.77 -0.43 1.91
CA LEU A 92 2.38 0.73 1.28
C LEU A 92 3.31 1.40 2.29
N GLU A 93 4.61 1.34 2.01
CA GLU A 93 5.63 2.10 2.74
C GLU A 93 5.85 3.44 2.06
N MET A 94 5.75 4.52 2.81
CA MET A 94 5.92 5.88 2.31
C MET A 94 7.08 6.54 3.05
N THR A 95 8.00 7.19 2.33
CA THR A 95 9.04 7.96 3.02
C THR A 95 8.46 9.24 3.62
N LYS A 96 8.87 9.56 4.84
CA LYS A 96 8.34 10.66 5.65
C LYS A 96 8.47 12.02 4.99
N ILE A 97 9.51 12.22 4.18
CA ILE A 97 9.72 13.47 3.44
C ILE A 97 8.52 13.83 2.53
N ASN A 98 7.68 12.89 2.17
CA ASN A 98 6.51 13.10 1.33
C ASN A 98 5.32 13.75 2.05
N TYR A 99 5.41 13.92 3.37
CA TYR A 99 4.41 14.63 4.17
C TYR A 99 5.01 15.43 5.33
N MET A 100 6.33 15.40 5.48
CA MET A 100 7.07 16.15 6.48
C MET A 100 8.05 17.13 5.81
N ASP A 101 8.73 17.94 6.60
CA ASP A 101 9.82 18.83 6.18
C ASP A 101 11.09 18.03 5.80
N ASP A 102 12.15 18.72 5.40
CA ASP A 102 13.41 18.07 5.01
C ASP A 102 14.11 17.34 6.15
N SER A 103 13.85 17.77 7.40
CA SER A 103 14.37 17.09 8.59
C SER A 103 13.55 15.86 9.00
N GLU A 104 12.37 15.67 8.40
CA GLU A 104 11.41 14.61 8.72
C GLU A 104 10.92 14.67 10.18
N THR A 105 10.83 15.87 10.76
CA THR A 105 10.40 16.11 12.14
C THR A 105 9.09 16.88 12.24
N GLU A 106 8.82 17.79 11.27
CA GLU A 106 7.65 18.65 11.27
C GLU A 106 6.72 18.33 10.09
N TYR A 107 5.42 18.38 10.34
CA TYR A 107 4.41 18.13 9.31
C TYR A 107 4.42 19.25 8.24
N HIS A 108 4.48 18.89 6.98
CA HIS A 108 4.46 19.81 5.85
C HIS A 108 3.14 19.71 5.09
N SER A 109 2.23 20.65 5.30
CA SER A 109 0.86 20.61 4.76
C SER A 109 0.78 20.51 3.24
N GLY A 110 1.67 21.21 2.51
CA GLY A 110 1.74 21.16 1.04
C GLY A 110 2.13 19.78 0.52
N ARG A 111 3.20 19.19 1.02
CA ARG A 111 3.63 17.83 0.66
C ARG A 111 2.54 16.81 1.00
N ALA A 112 1.99 16.90 2.20
CA ALA A 112 0.91 16.01 2.63
C ALA A 112 -0.35 16.14 1.75
N ALA A 113 -0.67 17.34 1.26
CA ALA A 113 -1.80 17.56 0.35
C ALA A 113 -1.60 16.81 -0.99
N GLU A 114 -0.39 16.88 -1.57
CA GLU A 114 -0.07 16.16 -2.81
C GLU A 114 -0.10 14.65 -2.62
N MET A 115 0.50 14.14 -1.54
CA MET A 115 0.45 12.71 -1.22
C MET A 115 -0.98 12.22 -1.02
N ARG A 116 -1.83 12.99 -0.35
CA ARG A 116 -3.25 12.63 -0.19
C ARG A 116 -4.00 12.50 -1.52
N LYS A 117 -3.63 13.24 -2.57
CA LYS A 117 -4.24 13.07 -3.91
C LYS A 117 -3.98 11.67 -4.46
N VAL A 118 -2.73 11.20 -4.36
CA VAL A 118 -2.35 9.84 -4.81
C VAL A 118 -3.08 8.78 -3.98
N LEU A 119 -3.04 8.89 -2.65
CA LEU A 119 -3.72 7.93 -1.77
C LEU A 119 -5.24 7.89 -2.01
N LYS A 120 -5.89 9.04 -2.19
CA LYS A 120 -7.32 9.09 -2.53
C LYS A 120 -7.62 8.42 -3.86
N SER A 121 -6.77 8.61 -4.88
CA SER A 121 -6.92 7.93 -6.16
C SER A 121 -6.81 6.41 -6.02
N ILE A 122 -5.79 5.95 -5.29
CA ILE A 122 -5.60 4.53 -4.97
C ILE A 122 -6.85 3.95 -4.31
N PHE A 123 -7.32 4.56 -3.22
CA PHE A 123 -8.48 4.03 -2.48
C PHE A 123 -9.77 4.02 -3.30
N ARG A 124 -10.02 5.06 -4.08
CA ARG A 124 -11.21 5.09 -4.98
C ARG A 124 -11.19 3.94 -5.98
N LYS A 125 -10.05 3.69 -6.61
CA LYS A 125 -9.90 2.60 -7.58
C LYS A 125 -9.96 1.22 -6.91
N LEU A 126 -9.36 1.07 -5.74
CA LEU A 126 -9.45 -0.16 -4.95
C LEU A 126 -10.89 -0.50 -4.57
N ILE A 127 -11.69 0.49 -4.14
CA ILE A 127 -13.11 0.29 -3.82
C ILE A 127 -13.85 -0.23 -5.05
N VAL A 128 -13.69 0.42 -6.20
CA VAL A 128 -14.33 -0.01 -7.46
C VAL A 128 -13.90 -1.43 -7.84
N THR A 129 -12.62 -1.74 -7.72
CA THR A 129 -12.09 -3.08 -8.04
C THR A 129 -12.69 -4.15 -7.11
N LEU A 130 -12.74 -3.89 -5.81
CA LEU A 130 -13.35 -4.80 -4.84
C LEU A 130 -14.85 -5.00 -5.09
N GLU A 131 -15.57 -3.93 -5.42
CA GLU A 131 -16.99 -4.02 -5.80
C GLU A 131 -17.21 -4.88 -7.05
N GLN A 132 -16.34 -4.73 -8.06
CA GLN A 132 -16.38 -5.54 -9.27
C GLN A 132 -16.09 -7.02 -8.97
N LEU A 133 -15.11 -7.33 -8.14
CA LEU A 133 -14.80 -8.69 -7.71
C LEU A 133 -15.96 -9.30 -6.92
N ASN A 134 -16.61 -8.53 -6.06
CA ASN A 134 -17.78 -8.98 -5.30
C ASN A 134 -19.03 -9.23 -6.16
N LYS A 135 -19.11 -8.66 -7.37
CA LYS A 135 -20.24 -8.85 -8.31
C LYS A 135 -20.03 -9.98 -9.31
N LYS A 136 -18.77 -10.29 -9.66
CA LYS A 136 -18.43 -11.27 -10.72
C LYS A 136 -18.51 -12.73 -10.24
N GLU A 137 -18.53 -12.97 -8.97
CA GLU A 137 -18.51 -14.31 -8.35
C GLU A 137 -19.71 -14.51 -7.42
#